data_d67a7f9d7fc57a59cbdffbe60c8272a7
#
_entry.id   d67a7f9d7fc57a59cbdffbe60c8272a7
#
_cell.length_a   1.000
_cell.length_b   1.000
_cell.length_c   1.000
_cell.angle_alpha   90.00
_cell.angle_beta   90.00
_cell.angle_gamma   90.00
#
_symmetry.space_group_name_H-M   'P 1'
#
loop_
_entity.id
_entity.type
_entity.pdbx_description
1 polymer ?
#
loop_
_entity_poly.entity_id
_entity_poly.type
_entity_poly.pdbx_seq_one_letter_code
_entity_poly.pdbx_strand_id
1 'polypeptide(L)'
;MTKLPAQFAEANKASVEAMLTIANTVFASAERLAALNLNTARALLEDSVANTKALLSAKDVQELASMQATLAQPSVEKAVAYSRSVYEIATQTQSELAKVSEAQASEMKSSLNNMLEQALKNAPAGSDVAVSAVKSAIAAANSAYENLTKAAKQMTEMAEDNVAAATTATIHAVSNKSKKSA
;
A
#
# COMPACT_ATOMS: atom_id res chain seq x y z
N MET A 1 -40.84 -6.01 21.13
CA MET A 1 -39.51 -6.20 21.71
C MET A 1 -38.46 -5.96 20.63
N THR A 2 -37.70 -4.95 20.79
CA THR A 2 -36.86 -4.28 19.82
C THR A 2 -35.66 -5.13 19.40
N LYS A 3 -35.52 -5.43 18.10
CA LYS A 3 -34.36 -6.09 17.48
C LYS A 3 -33.08 -5.20 17.41
N LEU A 4 -33.15 -4.00 18.00
CA LEU A 4 -32.00 -3.08 18.07
C LEU A 4 -30.74 -3.67 18.77
N PRO A 5 -30.83 -4.48 19.82
CA PRO A 5 -29.64 -5.00 20.48
C PRO A 5 -28.80 -5.94 19.61
N ALA A 6 -29.43 -6.76 18.75
CA ALA A 6 -28.71 -7.74 17.93
C ALA A 6 -27.96 -7.07 16.76
N GLN A 7 -28.59 -6.13 16.05
CA GLN A 7 -27.94 -5.39 14.98
C GLN A 7 -26.80 -4.49 15.48
N PHE A 8 -26.95 -3.90 16.67
CA PHE A 8 -25.90 -3.12 17.30
C PHE A 8 -24.71 -4.01 17.72
N ALA A 9 -24.98 -5.20 18.20
CA ALA A 9 -23.94 -6.18 18.55
C ALA A 9 -23.17 -6.67 17.30
N GLU A 10 -23.87 -6.93 16.18
CA GLU A 10 -23.23 -7.28 14.90
C GLU A 10 -22.36 -6.15 14.36
N ALA A 11 -22.83 -4.91 14.35
CA ALA A 11 -22.07 -3.76 13.91
C ALA A 11 -20.81 -3.53 14.76
N ASN A 12 -20.92 -3.67 16.09
CA ASN A 12 -19.77 -3.58 16.97
C ASN A 12 -18.75 -4.71 16.72
N LYS A 13 -19.22 -5.94 16.48
CA LYS A 13 -18.35 -7.07 16.16
C LYS A 13 -17.59 -6.82 14.85
N ALA A 14 -18.27 -6.40 13.79
CA ALA A 14 -17.64 -6.06 12.52
C ALA A 14 -16.60 -4.94 12.66
N SER A 15 -16.88 -3.92 13.48
CA SER A 15 -15.93 -2.85 13.78
C SER A 15 -14.69 -3.35 14.52
N VAL A 16 -14.85 -4.23 15.49
CA VAL A 16 -13.71 -4.84 16.22
C VAL A 16 -12.89 -5.74 15.31
N GLU A 17 -13.51 -6.55 14.46
CA GLU A 17 -12.82 -7.40 13.48
C GLU A 17 -12.02 -6.56 12.47
N ALA A 18 -12.58 -5.45 12.01
CA ALA A 18 -11.88 -4.53 11.13
C ALA A 18 -10.67 -3.87 11.82
N MET A 19 -10.83 -3.42 13.09
CA MET A 19 -9.70 -2.88 13.87
C MET A 19 -8.58 -3.92 14.07
N LEU A 20 -8.93 -5.16 14.36
CA LEU A 20 -7.96 -6.25 14.49
C LEU A 20 -7.23 -6.52 13.15
N THR A 21 -7.97 -6.50 12.05
CA THR A 21 -7.39 -6.68 10.72
C THR A 21 -6.43 -5.53 10.38
N ILE A 22 -6.81 -4.28 10.64
CA ILE A 22 -5.94 -3.12 10.46
C ILE A 22 -4.68 -3.24 11.32
N ALA A 23 -4.82 -3.58 12.61
CA ALA A 23 -3.68 -3.75 13.50
C ALA A 23 -2.73 -4.85 12.99
N ASN A 24 -3.25 -6.01 12.60
CA ASN A 24 -2.46 -7.11 12.06
C ASN A 24 -1.74 -6.72 10.75
N THR A 25 -2.40 -5.99 9.85
CA THR A 25 -1.79 -5.48 8.60
C THR A 25 -0.64 -4.52 8.91
N VAL A 26 -0.82 -3.60 9.85
CA VAL A 26 0.22 -2.65 10.25
C VAL A 26 1.41 -3.38 10.89
N PHE A 27 1.16 -4.34 11.80
CA PHE A 27 2.23 -5.14 12.40
C PHE A 27 2.99 -5.96 11.37
N ALA A 28 2.30 -6.66 10.47
CA ALA A 28 2.94 -7.42 9.40
C ALA A 28 3.81 -6.54 8.49
N SER A 29 3.38 -5.31 8.22
CA SER A 29 4.15 -4.33 7.45
C SER A 29 5.40 -3.86 8.21
N ALA A 30 5.27 -3.62 9.51
CA ALA A 30 6.40 -3.25 10.37
C ALA A 30 7.43 -4.40 10.45
N GLU A 31 6.99 -5.64 10.56
CA GLU A 31 7.86 -6.83 10.52
C GLU A 31 8.61 -6.95 9.19
N ARG A 32 7.92 -6.75 8.05
CA ARG A 32 8.55 -6.77 6.72
C ARG A 32 9.61 -5.67 6.60
N LEU A 33 9.33 -4.44 7.07
CA LEU A 33 10.29 -3.34 7.08
C LEU A 33 11.48 -3.63 7.99
N ALA A 34 11.25 -4.19 9.17
CA ALA A 34 12.32 -4.58 10.08
C ALA A 34 13.22 -5.65 9.46
N ALA A 35 12.63 -6.68 8.84
CA ALA A 35 13.37 -7.72 8.14
C ALA A 35 14.18 -7.17 6.96
N LEU A 36 13.60 -6.27 6.15
CA LEU A 36 14.30 -5.58 5.07
C LEU A 36 15.50 -4.78 5.59
N ASN A 37 15.32 -4.01 6.67
CA ASN A 37 16.37 -3.22 7.26
C ASN A 37 17.51 -4.08 7.81
N LEU A 38 17.19 -5.18 8.51
CA LEU A 38 18.18 -6.12 9.03
C LEU A 38 18.99 -6.81 7.92
N ASN A 39 18.29 -7.26 6.87
CA ASN A 39 18.94 -7.89 5.72
C ASN A 39 19.81 -6.90 4.96
N THR A 40 19.36 -5.66 4.78
CA THR A 40 20.16 -4.59 4.17
C THR A 40 21.38 -4.25 5.00
N ALA A 41 21.24 -4.12 6.32
CA ALA A 41 22.36 -3.85 7.21
C ALA A 41 23.41 -4.98 7.18
N ARG A 42 22.95 -6.24 7.16
CA ARG A 42 23.84 -7.40 7.04
C ARG A 42 24.60 -7.40 5.70
N ALA A 43 23.89 -7.17 4.59
CA ALA A 43 24.50 -7.08 3.27
C ALA A 43 25.51 -5.93 3.17
N LEU A 44 25.22 -4.77 3.78
CA LEU A 44 26.17 -3.65 3.83
C LEU A 44 27.44 -3.97 4.65
N LEU A 45 27.31 -4.71 5.75
CA LEU A 45 28.46 -5.17 6.53
C LEU A 45 29.32 -6.15 5.74
N GLU A 46 28.70 -7.11 5.06
CA GLU A 46 29.41 -8.08 4.21
C GLU A 46 30.16 -7.37 3.07
N ASP A 47 29.51 -6.41 2.40
CA ASP A 47 30.14 -5.60 1.37
C ASP A 47 31.31 -4.77 1.92
N SER A 48 31.13 -4.16 3.10
CA SER A 48 32.17 -3.35 3.73
C SER A 48 33.41 -4.18 4.01
N VAL A 49 33.24 -5.40 4.51
CA VAL A 49 34.35 -6.33 4.76
C VAL A 49 35.02 -6.76 3.44
N ALA A 50 34.20 -7.10 2.42
CA ALA A 50 34.71 -7.49 1.10
C ALA A 50 35.49 -6.34 0.44
N ASN A 51 34.91 -5.13 0.47
CA ASN A 51 35.54 -3.93 -0.08
C ASN A 51 36.85 -3.59 0.63
N THR A 52 36.88 -3.68 1.96
CA THR A 52 38.13 -3.47 2.73
C THR A 52 39.18 -4.47 2.36
N LYS A 53 38.88 -5.75 2.24
CA LYS A 53 39.81 -6.78 1.80
C LYS A 53 40.33 -6.52 0.39
N ALA A 54 39.44 -6.13 -0.52
CA ALA A 54 39.84 -5.81 -1.89
C ALA A 54 40.81 -4.61 -1.92
N LEU A 55 40.48 -3.52 -1.22
CA LEU A 55 41.33 -2.33 -1.14
C LEU A 55 42.72 -2.64 -0.54
N LEU A 56 42.79 -3.51 0.47
CA LEU A 56 44.08 -3.94 1.08
C LEU A 56 44.90 -4.84 0.15
N SER A 57 44.31 -5.45 -0.86
CA SER A 57 45.00 -6.28 -1.84
C SER A 57 45.49 -5.53 -3.06
N ALA A 58 45.13 -4.25 -3.23
CA ALA A 58 45.56 -3.43 -4.35
C ALA A 58 47.08 -3.20 -4.32
N LYS A 59 47.75 -3.38 -5.45
CA LYS A 59 49.20 -3.33 -5.59
C LYS A 59 49.70 -1.94 -5.98
N ASP A 60 48.89 -1.14 -6.61
CA ASP A 60 49.18 0.22 -7.04
C ASP A 60 48.00 1.15 -6.99
N VAL A 61 48.27 2.46 -7.18
CA VAL A 61 47.25 3.54 -7.11
C VAL A 61 46.24 3.44 -8.27
N GLN A 62 46.67 2.88 -9.40
CA GLN A 62 45.84 2.74 -10.58
C GLN A 62 44.83 1.61 -10.40
N GLU A 63 45.23 0.51 -9.81
CA GLU A 63 44.35 -0.58 -9.41
C GLU A 63 43.35 -0.10 -8.36
N LEU A 64 43.78 0.69 -7.39
CA LEU A 64 42.92 1.29 -6.36
C LEU A 64 41.83 2.19 -6.98
N ALA A 65 42.17 3.01 -7.96
CA ALA A 65 41.23 3.90 -8.66
C ALA A 65 40.19 3.12 -9.48
N SER A 66 40.63 2.04 -10.16
CA SER A 66 39.73 1.20 -10.95
C SER A 66 38.75 0.42 -10.05
N MET A 67 39.20 -0.06 -8.88
CA MET A 67 38.41 -0.74 -7.89
C MET A 67 37.32 0.19 -7.31
N GLN A 68 37.64 1.45 -7.07
CA GLN A 68 36.69 2.45 -6.54
C GLN A 68 35.49 2.65 -7.48
N ALA A 69 35.72 2.67 -8.78
CA ALA A 69 34.66 2.74 -9.78
C ALA A 69 33.79 1.47 -9.80
N THR A 70 34.42 0.30 -9.67
CA THR A 70 33.72 -0.99 -9.68
C THR A 70 32.87 -1.21 -8.42
N LEU A 71 33.29 -0.68 -7.27
CA LEU A 71 32.59 -0.81 -6.00
C LEU A 71 31.39 0.16 -5.86
N ALA A 72 31.38 1.26 -6.61
CA ALA A 72 30.32 2.26 -6.54
C ALA A 72 29.00 1.77 -7.18
N GLN A 73 29.06 1.05 -8.28
CA GLN A 73 27.89 0.61 -9.03
C GLN A 73 26.98 -0.34 -8.22
N PRO A 74 27.47 -1.41 -7.58
CA PRO A 74 26.64 -2.30 -6.77
C PRO A 74 25.92 -1.59 -5.62
N SER A 75 26.55 -0.56 -5.03
CA SER A 75 25.96 0.22 -3.95
C SER A 75 24.73 1.01 -4.41
N VAL A 76 24.75 1.59 -5.62
CA VAL A 76 23.61 2.27 -6.21
C VAL A 76 22.47 1.29 -6.52
N GLU A 77 22.81 0.15 -7.11
CA GLU A 77 21.82 -0.90 -7.42
C GLU A 77 21.09 -1.40 -6.15
N LYS A 78 21.85 -1.61 -5.06
CA LYS A 78 21.28 -2.00 -3.76
C LYS A 78 20.41 -0.90 -3.16
N ALA A 79 20.80 0.37 -3.27
CA ALA A 79 19.98 1.50 -2.80
C ALA A 79 18.65 1.59 -3.58
N VAL A 80 18.68 1.38 -4.89
CA VAL A 80 17.46 1.33 -5.73
C VAL A 80 16.59 0.14 -5.36
N ALA A 81 17.18 -1.05 -5.17
CA ALA A 81 16.45 -2.24 -4.76
C ALA A 81 15.79 -2.06 -3.38
N TYR A 82 16.51 -1.48 -2.42
CA TYR A 82 15.95 -1.15 -1.11
C TYR A 82 14.75 -0.19 -1.22
N SER A 83 14.90 0.88 -1.98
CA SER A 83 13.83 1.86 -2.18
C SER A 83 12.59 1.23 -2.82
N ARG A 84 12.78 0.33 -3.79
CA ARG A 84 11.70 -0.44 -4.41
C ARG A 84 10.99 -1.33 -3.39
N SER A 85 11.74 -2.08 -2.57
CA SER A 85 11.16 -2.94 -1.55
C SER A 85 10.37 -2.18 -0.49
N VAL A 86 10.86 -0.99 -0.05
CA VAL A 86 10.11 -0.11 0.85
C VAL A 86 8.79 0.35 0.21
N TYR A 87 8.85 0.73 -1.07
CA TYR A 87 7.67 1.16 -1.82
C TYR A 87 6.65 0.01 -1.97
N GLU A 88 7.11 -1.20 -2.32
CA GLU A 88 6.25 -2.38 -2.43
C GLU A 88 5.55 -2.72 -1.10
N ILE A 89 6.27 -2.63 0.02
CA ILE A 89 5.68 -2.84 1.35
C ILE A 89 4.60 -1.78 1.63
N ALA A 90 4.88 -0.52 1.32
CA ALA A 90 3.94 0.58 1.55
C ALA A 90 2.68 0.46 0.69
N THR A 91 2.81 0.16 -0.60
CA THR A 91 1.68 0.01 -1.52
C THR A 91 0.84 -1.22 -1.20
N GLN A 92 1.48 -2.34 -0.84
CA GLN A 92 0.77 -3.53 -0.40
C GLN A 92 -0.03 -3.25 0.87
N THR A 93 0.58 -2.59 1.86
CA THR A 93 -0.09 -2.20 3.11
C THR A 93 -1.30 -1.31 2.82
N GLN A 94 -1.13 -0.31 1.97
CA GLN A 94 -2.22 0.58 1.56
C GLN A 94 -3.35 -0.17 0.86
N SER A 95 -3.02 -1.12 -0.02
CA SER A 95 -4.01 -1.96 -0.70
C SER A 95 -4.79 -2.85 0.27
N GLU A 96 -4.10 -3.45 1.25
CA GLU A 96 -4.75 -4.27 2.28
C GLU A 96 -5.69 -3.44 3.17
N LEU A 97 -5.26 -2.23 3.58
CA LEU A 97 -6.09 -1.31 4.35
C LEU A 97 -7.31 -0.80 3.55
N ALA A 98 -7.13 -0.54 2.26
CA ALA A 98 -8.21 -0.14 1.37
C ALA A 98 -9.29 -1.24 1.27
N LYS A 99 -8.91 -2.52 1.18
CA LYS A 99 -9.85 -3.65 1.18
C LYS A 99 -10.69 -3.72 2.45
N VAL A 100 -10.08 -3.47 3.61
CA VAL A 100 -10.81 -3.42 4.89
C VAL A 100 -11.83 -2.29 4.88
N SER A 101 -11.44 -1.12 4.40
CA SER A 101 -12.31 0.05 4.27
C SER A 101 -13.46 -0.21 3.30
N GLU A 102 -13.21 -0.85 2.15
CA GLU A 102 -14.23 -1.25 1.18
C GLU A 102 -15.21 -2.27 1.76
N ALA A 103 -14.72 -3.25 2.52
CA ALA A 103 -15.57 -4.25 3.19
C ALA A 103 -16.50 -3.56 4.20
N GLN A 104 -15.98 -2.67 5.05
CA GLN A 104 -16.80 -1.91 5.99
C GLN A 104 -17.85 -1.02 5.29
N ALA A 105 -17.48 -0.35 4.22
CA ALA A 105 -18.42 0.46 3.44
C ALA A 105 -19.53 -0.40 2.81
N SER A 106 -19.20 -1.61 2.34
CA SER A 106 -20.15 -2.56 1.80
C SER A 106 -21.15 -3.06 2.87
N GLU A 107 -20.65 -3.38 4.07
CA GLU A 107 -21.48 -3.79 5.20
C GLU A 107 -22.41 -2.66 5.65
N MET A 108 -21.89 -1.44 5.74
CA MET A 108 -22.70 -0.26 6.07
C MET A 108 -23.82 -0.03 5.04
N LYS A 109 -23.49 -0.16 3.74
CA LYS A 109 -24.47 -0.07 2.64
C LYS A 109 -25.56 -1.13 2.76
N SER A 110 -25.18 -2.37 3.04
CA SER A 110 -26.12 -3.47 3.25
C SER A 110 -27.04 -3.22 4.45
N SER A 111 -26.46 -2.77 5.56
CA SER A 111 -27.20 -2.44 6.79
C SER A 111 -28.20 -1.31 6.56
N LEU A 112 -27.78 -0.24 5.86
CA LEU A 112 -28.68 0.87 5.48
C LEU A 112 -29.82 0.41 4.57
N ASN A 113 -29.55 -0.44 3.58
CA ASN A 113 -30.58 -0.98 2.71
C ASN A 113 -31.58 -1.84 3.50
N ASN A 114 -31.10 -2.68 4.41
CA ASN A 114 -31.98 -3.50 5.26
C ASN A 114 -32.83 -2.63 6.20
N MET A 115 -32.27 -1.57 6.77
CA MET A 115 -33.02 -0.61 7.58
C MET A 115 -34.09 0.11 6.74
N LEU A 116 -33.77 0.51 5.52
CA LEU A 116 -34.70 1.14 4.61
C LEU A 116 -35.83 0.20 4.23
N GLU A 117 -35.55 -1.06 3.90
CA GLU A 117 -36.58 -2.06 3.62
C GLU A 117 -37.51 -2.30 4.82
N GLN A 118 -36.97 -2.33 6.03
CA GLN A 118 -37.81 -2.47 7.23
C GLN A 118 -38.65 -1.23 7.47
N ALA A 119 -38.10 -0.03 7.26
CA ALA A 119 -38.85 1.22 7.36
C ALA A 119 -39.97 1.27 6.31
N LEU A 120 -39.73 0.79 5.08
CA LEU A 120 -40.70 0.68 4.00
C LEU A 120 -41.84 -0.25 4.33
N LYS A 121 -41.59 -1.41 4.92
CA LYS A 121 -42.62 -2.37 5.30
C LYS A 121 -43.52 -1.86 6.42
N ASN A 122 -43.04 -0.87 7.18
CA ASN A 122 -43.79 -0.27 8.29
C ASN A 122 -44.28 1.16 7.99
N ALA A 123 -44.10 1.63 6.75
CA ALA A 123 -44.49 3.00 6.35
C ALA A 123 -45.98 3.12 6.21
N PRO A 124 -46.61 4.22 6.69
CA PRO A 124 -48.04 4.50 6.49
C PRO A 124 -48.36 4.68 5.02
N ALA A 125 -49.60 4.37 4.64
CA ALA A 125 -50.10 4.59 3.30
C ALA A 125 -49.97 6.09 2.90
N GLY A 126 -49.32 6.35 1.74
CA GLY A 126 -49.04 7.71 1.24
C GLY A 126 -47.59 8.18 1.41
N SER A 127 -46.70 7.35 1.96
CA SER A 127 -45.29 7.67 2.13
C SER A 127 -44.41 7.42 0.89
N ASP A 128 -45.01 6.98 -0.22
CA ASP A 128 -44.27 6.52 -1.42
C ASP A 128 -43.31 7.56 -2.00
N VAL A 129 -43.68 8.85 -1.96
CA VAL A 129 -42.85 9.95 -2.46
C VAL A 129 -41.59 10.15 -1.57
N ALA A 130 -41.77 10.12 -0.24
CA ALA A 130 -40.67 10.28 0.70
C ALA A 130 -39.71 9.10 0.62
N VAL A 131 -40.21 7.91 0.45
CA VAL A 131 -39.48 6.66 0.27
C VAL A 131 -38.67 6.68 -1.01
N SER A 132 -39.28 7.11 -2.13
CA SER A 132 -38.61 7.25 -3.42
C SER A 132 -37.45 8.26 -3.35
N ALA A 133 -37.66 9.39 -2.67
CA ALA A 133 -36.62 10.40 -2.46
C ALA A 133 -35.44 9.86 -1.66
N VAL A 134 -35.67 9.10 -0.58
CA VAL A 134 -34.61 8.48 0.23
C VAL A 134 -33.84 7.42 -0.57
N LYS A 135 -34.53 6.57 -1.34
CA LYS A 135 -33.89 5.60 -2.24
C LYS A 135 -32.99 6.29 -3.26
N SER A 136 -33.46 7.36 -3.88
CA SER A 136 -32.67 8.12 -4.86
C SER A 136 -31.44 8.79 -4.23
N ALA A 137 -31.59 9.33 -3.02
CA ALA A 137 -30.46 9.93 -2.29
C ALA A 137 -29.38 8.89 -1.93
N ILE A 138 -29.80 7.68 -1.48
CA ILE A 138 -28.86 6.58 -1.18
C ILE A 138 -28.18 6.09 -2.46
N ALA A 139 -28.91 5.95 -3.56
CA ALA A 139 -28.34 5.55 -4.85
C ALA A 139 -27.30 6.58 -5.35
N ALA A 140 -27.60 7.88 -5.23
CA ALA A 140 -26.68 8.94 -5.59
C ALA A 140 -25.42 8.94 -4.71
N ALA A 141 -25.56 8.77 -3.39
CA ALA A 141 -24.43 8.66 -2.46
C ALA A 141 -23.55 7.44 -2.77
N ASN A 142 -24.15 6.29 -3.08
CA ASN A 142 -23.43 5.08 -3.47
C ASN A 142 -22.63 5.28 -4.77
N SER A 143 -23.24 5.89 -5.78
CA SER A 143 -22.57 6.19 -7.06
C SER A 143 -21.41 7.18 -6.87
N ALA A 144 -21.57 8.19 -6.04
CA ALA A 144 -20.50 9.14 -5.70
C ALA A 144 -19.34 8.44 -4.99
N TYR A 145 -19.63 7.55 -4.03
CA TYR A 145 -18.61 6.77 -3.35
C TYR A 145 -17.86 5.82 -4.30
N GLU A 146 -18.57 5.10 -5.17
CA GLU A 146 -17.95 4.21 -6.17
C GLU A 146 -17.03 4.99 -7.13
N ASN A 147 -17.46 6.16 -7.58
CA ASN A 147 -16.65 7.02 -8.44
C ASN A 147 -15.40 7.53 -7.72
N LEU A 148 -15.51 7.92 -6.45
CA LEU A 148 -14.38 8.34 -5.64
C LEU A 148 -13.37 7.21 -5.42
N THR A 149 -13.86 6.01 -5.12
CA THR A 149 -13.01 4.82 -4.95
C THR A 149 -12.29 4.44 -6.24
N LYS A 150 -12.98 4.50 -7.39
CA LYS A 150 -12.34 4.27 -8.70
C LYS A 150 -11.27 5.31 -9.00
N ALA A 151 -11.55 6.59 -8.75
CA ALA A 151 -10.59 7.65 -8.96
C ALA A 151 -9.35 7.48 -8.04
N ALA A 152 -9.54 7.11 -6.78
CA ALA A 152 -8.45 6.83 -5.85
C ALA A 152 -7.58 5.65 -6.32
N LYS A 153 -8.20 4.56 -6.80
CA LYS A 153 -7.46 3.41 -7.38
C LYS A 153 -6.64 3.81 -8.60
N GLN A 154 -7.21 4.57 -9.53
CA GLN A 154 -6.50 5.06 -10.71
C GLN A 154 -5.30 5.96 -10.33
N MET A 155 -5.46 6.82 -9.32
CA MET A 155 -4.34 7.64 -8.83
C MET A 155 -3.23 6.79 -8.22
N THR A 156 -3.56 5.72 -7.50
CA THR A 156 -2.58 4.77 -6.95
C THR A 156 -1.83 4.05 -8.07
N GLU A 157 -2.54 3.50 -9.05
CA GLU A 157 -1.95 2.83 -10.23
C GLU A 157 -1.02 3.77 -11.00
N MET A 158 -1.44 5.02 -11.24
CA MET A 158 -0.59 6.03 -11.89
C MET A 158 0.67 6.36 -11.08
N ALA A 159 0.56 6.39 -9.75
CA ALA A 159 1.72 6.62 -8.88
C ALA A 159 2.69 5.43 -8.93
N GLU A 160 2.18 4.20 -8.94
CA GLU A 160 2.97 2.97 -9.09
C GLU A 160 3.72 2.93 -10.42
N ASP A 161 3.05 3.22 -11.52
CA ASP A 161 3.64 3.28 -12.86
C ASP A 161 4.74 4.36 -12.93
N ASN A 162 4.50 5.54 -12.35
CA ASN A 162 5.49 6.61 -12.31
C ASN A 162 6.74 6.23 -11.51
N VAL A 163 6.58 5.56 -10.36
CA VAL A 163 7.72 5.08 -9.55
C VAL A 163 8.48 3.98 -10.28
N ALA A 164 7.79 3.05 -10.93
CA ALA A 164 8.42 2.01 -11.74
C ALA A 164 9.22 2.62 -12.92
N ALA A 165 8.66 3.59 -13.62
CA ALA A 165 9.32 4.30 -14.70
C ALA A 165 10.54 5.10 -14.23
N ALA A 166 10.43 5.83 -13.11
CA ALA A 166 11.53 6.59 -12.54
C ALA A 166 12.67 5.68 -12.07
N THR A 167 12.34 4.53 -11.46
CA THR A 167 13.32 3.53 -11.03
C THR A 167 14.08 2.96 -12.22
N THR A 168 13.37 2.59 -13.28
CA THR A 168 13.97 2.07 -14.52
C THR A 168 14.87 3.12 -15.18
N ALA A 169 14.43 4.36 -15.27
CA ALA A 169 15.22 5.45 -15.81
C ALA A 169 16.52 5.70 -15.01
N THR A 170 16.45 5.63 -13.69
CA THR A 170 17.61 5.78 -12.80
C THR A 170 18.63 4.66 -13.01
N ILE A 171 18.19 3.41 -13.10
CA ILE A 171 19.06 2.25 -13.36
C ILE A 171 19.74 2.42 -14.73
N HIS A 172 19.00 2.79 -15.77
CA HIS A 172 19.57 3.02 -17.11
C HIS A 172 20.57 4.19 -17.14
N ALA A 173 20.30 5.27 -16.43
CA ALA A 173 21.20 6.42 -16.36
C ALA A 173 22.53 6.08 -15.69
N VAL A 174 22.52 5.28 -14.60
CA VAL A 174 23.73 4.82 -13.90
C VAL A 174 24.49 3.84 -14.77
N SER A 175 23.83 2.87 -15.37
CA SER A 175 24.43 1.85 -16.24
C SER A 175 25.09 2.45 -17.50
N ASN A 176 24.50 3.48 -18.11
CA ASN A 176 25.06 4.17 -19.27
C ASN A 176 26.26 5.07 -18.92
N LYS A 177 26.29 5.62 -17.70
CA LYS A 177 27.41 6.46 -17.24
C LYS A 177 28.66 5.62 -16.99
N SER A 178 28.50 4.41 -16.48
CA SER A 178 29.63 3.48 -16.27
C SER A 178 30.24 2.99 -17.58
N LYS A 179 29.46 2.81 -18.65
CA LYS A 179 29.96 2.43 -19.99
C LYS A 179 30.71 3.56 -20.73
N LYS A 180 30.52 4.80 -20.34
CA LYS A 180 31.12 5.96 -21.00
C LYS A 180 32.42 6.43 -20.33
N SER A 181 32.72 5.90 -19.14
CA SER A 181 33.93 6.20 -18.36
C SER A 181 34.97 5.07 -18.38
N ALA A 182 34.73 4.00 -19.13
CA ALA A 182 35.64 2.91 -19.45
C ALA A 182 36.06 3.02 -20.93
#